data_25cae18eb9de29479231b57d0bd0a47b
#
_entry.id   25cae18eb9de29479231b57d0bd0a47b
#
_cell.length_a   1.000
_cell.length_b   1.000
_cell.length_c   1.000
_cell.angle_alpha   90.00
_cell.angle_beta   90.00
_cell.angle_gamma   90.00
#
_symmetry.space_group_name_H-M   'P 1'
#
loop_
_entity.id
_entity.type
_entity.pdbx_description
1 polymer ?
#
loop_
_entity_poly.entity_id
_entity_poly.type
_entity_poly.pdbx_seq_one_letter_code
_entity_poly.pdbx_strand_id
1 'polypeptide(L)'
;MRVVGPEGEVIGILPIEEAIEKAFAAGLDLVEVSPTADPPVCKILDYGKFKYEAQKKANEARKKQKVIEVKEIKMRPNIDDHDYDVKMRNVKKFIDAGDKVKMTIRFRGREMAHQDLGLAVLERVKAEMDELAKVEQFPKTEGRMMTMVLAPR
;
A
#
# COMPACT_ATOMS: atom_id res chain seq x y z
N MET A 1 13.26 32.87 -16.07
CA MET A 1 12.73 32.01 -14.97
C MET A 1 12.10 32.85 -13.87
N ARG A 2 11.10 32.34 -13.23
CA ARG A 2 10.50 33.00 -12.07
C ARG A 2 11.33 32.67 -10.84
N VAL A 3 11.72 33.70 -10.09
CA VAL A 3 12.58 33.55 -8.93
C VAL A 3 11.80 33.87 -7.66
N VAL A 4 11.87 32.95 -6.69
CA VAL A 4 11.27 33.09 -5.36
C VAL A 4 12.41 33.23 -4.35
N GLY A 5 12.33 34.25 -3.49
CA GLY A 5 13.34 34.53 -2.48
C GLY A 5 13.31 33.54 -1.30
N PRO A 6 14.32 33.64 -0.37
CA PRO A 6 14.47 32.73 0.74
C PRO A 6 13.32 32.76 1.74
N GLU A 7 12.55 33.82 1.80
CA GLU A 7 11.38 33.96 2.68
C GLU A 7 10.06 33.69 1.96
N GLY A 8 10.12 33.17 0.74
CA GLY A 8 8.94 32.86 -0.05
C GLY A 8 8.39 34.02 -0.88
N GLU A 9 9.05 35.18 -0.86
CA GLU A 9 8.66 36.32 -1.65
C GLU A 9 8.96 36.11 -3.14
N VAL A 10 8.06 36.56 -4.01
CA VAL A 10 8.27 36.49 -5.46
C VAL A 10 9.12 37.69 -5.89
N ILE A 11 10.35 37.43 -6.34
CA ILE A 11 11.26 38.46 -6.82
C ILE A 11 10.86 38.93 -8.23
N GLY A 12 10.39 38.01 -9.06
CA GLY A 12 9.95 38.30 -10.42
C GLY A 12 10.56 37.33 -11.44
N ILE A 13 10.40 37.66 -12.70
CA ILE A 13 10.97 36.89 -13.80
C ILE A 13 12.32 37.51 -14.17
N LEU A 14 13.40 36.74 -14.01
CA LEU A 14 14.77 37.19 -14.22
C LEU A 14 15.52 36.22 -15.15
N PRO A 15 16.54 36.74 -15.88
CA PRO A 15 17.51 35.87 -16.55
C PRO A 15 18.26 35.00 -15.51
N ILE A 16 18.76 33.84 -15.95
CA ILE A 16 19.46 32.90 -15.08
C ILE A 16 20.65 33.54 -14.37
N GLU A 17 21.40 34.39 -15.08
CA GLU A 17 22.58 35.06 -14.55
C GLU A 17 22.25 35.95 -13.36
N GLU A 18 21.20 36.78 -13.48
CA GLU A 18 20.74 37.66 -12.41
C GLU A 18 20.20 36.86 -11.22
N ALA A 19 19.50 35.79 -11.49
CA ALA A 19 18.98 34.89 -10.44
C ALA A 19 20.11 34.27 -9.62
N ILE A 20 21.17 33.82 -10.27
CA ILE A 20 22.36 33.25 -9.64
C ILE A 20 23.08 34.30 -8.78
N GLU A 21 23.23 35.55 -9.31
CA GLU A 21 23.83 36.65 -8.57
C GLU A 21 23.05 36.97 -7.28
N LYS A 22 21.74 37.00 -7.35
CA LYS A 22 20.89 37.23 -6.18
C LYS A 22 21.02 36.14 -5.13
N ALA A 23 21.08 34.88 -5.54
CA ALA A 23 21.30 33.77 -4.65
C ALA A 23 22.67 33.84 -3.98
N PHE A 24 23.70 34.15 -4.76
CA PHE A 24 25.07 34.31 -4.26
C PHE A 24 25.18 35.47 -3.25
N ALA A 25 24.53 36.60 -3.54
CA ALA A 25 24.52 37.75 -2.64
C ALA A 25 23.84 37.45 -1.30
N ALA A 26 22.87 36.53 -1.29
CA ALA A 26 22.22 36.04 -0.07
C ALA A 26 23.02 34.92 0.66
N GLY A 27 24.13 34.47 0.07
CA GLY A 27 24.91 33.35 0.61
C GLY A 27 24.18 31.99 0.51
N LEU A 28 23.27 31.87 -0.44
CA LEU A 28 22.42 30.70 -0.64
C LEU A 28 22.57 30.16 -2.06
N ASP A 29 21.86 29.08 -2.34
CA ASP A 29 21.82 28.42 -3.65
C ASP A 29 20.55 28.78 -4.42
N LEU A 30 20.64 28.73 -5.73
CA LEU A 30 19.47 28.81 -6.61
C LEU A 30 19.05 27.40 -7.02
N VAL A 31 17.85 27.00 -6.62
CA VAL A 31 17.31 25.65 -6.87
C VAL A 31 16.09 25.72 -7.77
N GLU A 32 16.12 24.96 -8.86
CA GLU A 32 14.99 24.84 -9.78
C GLU A 32 13.94 23.90 -9.17
N VAL A 33 12.85 24.45 -8.65
CA VAL A 33 11.80 23.70 -7.95
C VAL A 33 10.69 23.23 -8.85
N SER A 34 10.48 23.89 -9.99
CA SER A 34 9.46 23.51 -10.98
C SER A 34 9.99 23.72 -12.40
N PRO A 35 10.73 22.74 -12.95
CA PRO A 35 11.33 22.86 -14.28
C PRO A 35 10.31 22.78 -15.41
N THR A 36 9.16 22.18 -15.17
CA THR A 36 8.11 22.00 -16.18
C THR A 36 7.15 23.19 -16.28
N ALA A 37 7.22 24.13 -15.33
CA ALA A 37 6.41 25.35 -15.39
C ALA A 37 6.92 26.28 -16.47
N ASP A 38 6.03 27.09 -17.03
CA ASP A 38 6.38 28.08 -18.02
C ASP A 38 6.00 29.50 -17.50
N PRO A 39 6.99 30.35 -17.09
CA PRO A 39 8.43 30.08 -17.05
C PRO A 39 8.83 29.14 -15.90
N PRO A 40 10.00 28.47 -16.00
CA PRO A 40 10.50 27.63 -14.92
C PRO A 40 10.63 28.40 -13.60
N VAL A 41 10.30 27.76 -12.50
CA VAL A 41 10.35 28.38 -11.17
C VAL A 41 11.60 27.93 -10.42
N CYS A 42 12.39 28.92 -9.97
CA CYS A 42 13.57 28.69 -9.14
C CYS A 42 13.38 29.35 -7.77
N LYS A 43 13.95 28.74 -6.74
CA LYS A 43 13.90 29.29 -5.38
C LYS A 43 15.30 29.49 -4.83
N ILE A 44 15.52 30.58 -4.14
CA ILE A 44 16.77 30.87 -3.43
C ILE A 44 16.67 30.19 -2.05
N LEU A 45 17.48 29.20 -1.79
CA LEU A 45 17.46 28.46 -0.53
C LEU A 45 18.78 27.72 -0.32
N ASP A 46 18.97 27.17 0.88
CA ASP A 46 20.09 26.27 1.17
C ASP A 46 19.77 24.89 0.59
N TYR A 47 20.49 24.50 -0.46
CA TYR A 47 20.25 23.24 -1.16
C TYR A 47 20.47 22.01 -0.27
N GLY A 48 21.48 22.04 0.60
CA GLY A 48 21.74 20.95 1.53
C GLY A 48 20.57 20.70 2.48
N LYS A 49 20.03 21.79 3.04
CA LYS A 49 18.85 21.74 3.91
C LYS A 49 17.60 21.28 3.16
N PHE A 50 17.40 21.82 1.94
CA PHE A 50 16.28 21.40 1.08
C PHE A 50 16.33 19.92 0.76
N LYS A 51 17.50 19.41 0.37
CA LYS A 51 17.71 18.00 0.06
C LYS A 51 17.43 17.11 1.29
N TYR A 52 17.90 17.50 2.46
CA TYR A 52 17.67 16.78 3.71
C TYR A 52 16.18 16.73 4.06
N GLU A 53 15.48 17.86 4.00
CA GLU A 53 14.05 17.93 4.30
C GLU A 53 13.22 17.11 3.31
N ALA A 54 13.55 17.13 2.01
CA ALA A 54 12.89 16.33 0.99
C ALA A 54 13.09 14.83 1.24
N GLN A 55 14.32 14.43 1.61
CA GLN A 55 14.64 13.03 1.93
C GLN A 55 13.92 12.57 3.20
N LYS A 56 13.88 13.41 4.23
CA LYS A 56 13.16 13.13 5.48
C LYS A 56 11.67 12.93 5.21
N LYS A 57 11.07 13.80 4.41
CA LYS A 57 9.66 13.72 4.03
C LYS A 57 9.34 12.45 3.25
N ALA A 58 10.21 12.07 2.31
CA ALA A 58 10.08 10.82 1.56
C ALA A 58 10.19 9.59 2.47
N ASN A 59 11.12 9.61 3.43
CA ASN A 59 11.29 8.51 4.39
C ASN A 59 10.09 8.39 5.33
N GLU A 60 9.54 9.50 5.80
CA GLU A 60 8.32 9.50 6.63
C GLU A 60 7.12 8.96 5.85
N ALA A 61 6.95 9.36 4.58
CA ALA A 61 5.91 8.84 3.72
C ALA A 61 6.05 7.33 3.52
N ARG A 62 7.28 6.85 3.34
CA ARG A 62 7.56 5.42 3.20
C ARG A 62 7.21 4.64 4.47
N LYS A 63 7.53 5.19 5.65
CA LYS A 63 7.21 4.55 6.94
C LYS A 63 5.70 4.50 7.21
N LYS A 64 4.97 5.50 6.76
CA LYS A 64 3.51 5.56 6.89
C LYS A 64 2.80 4.67 5.89
N GLN A 65 3.49 4.26 4.83
CA GLN A 65 2.92 3.39 3.81
C GLN A 65 2.72 2.00 4.39
N LYS A 66 1.46 1.57 4.45
CA LYS A 66 1.11 0.27 4.98
C LYS A 66 1.51 -0.83 3.99
N VAL A 67 2.25 -1.82 4.48
CA VAL A 67 2.57 -3.01 3.70
C VAL A 67 1.36 -3.96 3.77
N ILE A 68 0.81 -4.30 2.61
CA ILE A 68 -0.27 -5.29 2.50
C ILE A 68 0.36 -6.67 2.62
N GLU A 69 -0.01 -7.40 3.66
CA GLU A 69 0.44 -8.77 3.87
C GLU A 69 -0.65 -9.76 3.46
N VAL A 70 -0.25 -10.97 3.09
CA VAL A 70 -1.16 -12.08 2.85
C VAL A 70 -1.12 -12.98 4.08
N LYS A 71 -2.23 -13.03 4.82
CA LYS A 71 -2.37 -13.89 6.00
C LYS A 71 -3.03 -15.21 5.61
N GLU A 72 -2.48 -16.32 6.07
CA GLU A 72 -3.02 -17.63 5.77
C GLU A 72 -3.88 -18.15 6.93
N ILE A 73 -5.09 -18.61 6.61
CA ILE A 73 -5.99 -19.28 7.55
C ILE A 73 -6.19 -20.71 7.05
N LYS A 74 -5.85 -21.67 7.89
CA LYS A 74 -6.00 -23.10 7.58
C LYS A 74 -7.25 -23.65 8.22
N MET A 75 -8.03 -24.38 7.47
CA MET A 75 -9.24 -25.06 7.93
C MET A 75 -9.27 -26.50 7.45
N ARG A 76 -10.19 -27.27 7.99
CA ARG A 76 -10.49 -28.63 7.54
C ARG A 76 -11.86 -28.67 6.88
N PRO A 77 -12.10 -29.63 5.96
CA PRO A 77 -13.40 -29.72 5.29
C PRO A 77 -14.56 -30.06 6.24
N ASN A 78 -14.27 -30.68 7.37
CA ASN A 78 -15.25 -31.01 8.40
C ASN A 78 -15.15 -30.16 9.65
N ILE A 79 -14.75 -28.89 9.48
CA ILE A 79 -14.61 -27.92 10.59
C ILE A 79 -15.93 -27.78 11.36
N ASP A 80 -15.87 -27.77 12.70
CA ASP A 80 -17.05 -27.51 13.51
C ASP A 80 -17.39 -26.01 13.55
N ASP A 81 -18.62 -25.69 13.98
CA ASP A 81 -19.11 -24.30 13.96
C ASP A 81 -18.32 -23.39 14.88
N HIS A 82 -17.91 -23.87 16.04
CA HIS A 82 -17.11 -23.07 16.98
C HIS A 82 -15.75 -22.70 16.40
N ASP A 83 -15.04 -23.67 15.88
CA ASP A 83 -13.73 -23.47 15.26
C ASP A 83 -13.84 -22.59 14.02
N TYR A 84 -14.89 -22.77 13.23
CA TYR A 84 -15.22 -21.91 12.09
C TYR A 84 -15.39 -20.45 12.52
N ASP A 85 -16.17 -20.21 13.57
CA ASP A 85 -16.41 -18.86 14.07
C ASP A 85 -15.14 -18.18 14.55
N VAL A 86 -14.25 -18.91 15.24
CA VAL A 86 -12.94 -18.39 15.67
C VAL A 86 -12.10 -18.01 14.46
N LYS A 87 -12.04 -18.86 13.45
CA LYS A 87 -11.30 -18.59 12.20
C LYS A 87 -11.86 -17.38 11.47
N MET A 88 -13.18 -17.25 11.42
CA MET A 88 -13.83 -16.10 10.75
C MET A 88 -13.59 -14.77 11.47
N ARG A 89 -13.49 -14.78 12.79
CA ARG A 89 -13.08 -13.58 13.54
C ARG A 89 -11.69 -13.11 13.12
N ASN A 90 -10.77 -14.05 12.97
CA ASN A 90 -9.42 -13.74 12.50
C ASN A 90 -9.43 -13.21 11.07
N VAL A 91 -10.23 -13.80 10.19
CA VAL A 91 -10.38 -13.33 8.80
C VAL A 91 -10.87 -11.88 8.77
N LYS A 92 -11.93 -11.57 9.53
CA LYS A 92 -12.48 -10.20 9.61
C LYS A 92 -11.44 -9.23 10.14
N LYS A 93 -10.70 -9.60 11.16
CA LYS A 93 -9.61 -8.79 11.72
C LYS A 93 -8.55 -8.46 10.69
N PHE A 94 -8.10 -9.44 9.92
CA PHE A 94 -7.08 -9.23 8.88
C PHE A 94 -7.61 -8.37 7.73
N ILE A 95 -8.84 -8.60 7.30
CA ILE A 95 -9.48 -7.79 6.25
C ILE A 95 -9.66 -6.34 6.71
N ASP A 96 -10.14 -6.11 7.93
CA ASP A 96 -10.26 -4.76 8.49
C ASP A 96 -8.92 -4.05 8.61
N ALA A 97 -7.85 -4.80 8.86
CA ALA A 97 -6.49 -4.27 8.87
C ALA A 97 -5.95 -3.95 7.46
N GLY A 98 -6.68 -4.30 6.41
CA GLY A 98 -6.28 -4.08 5.02
C GLY A 98 -5.41 -5.16 4.41
N ASP A 99 -5.27 -6.30 5.10
CA ASP A 99 -4.50 -7.43 4.61
C ASP A 99 -5.35 -8.36 3.75
N LYS A 100 -4.68 -9.12 2.87
CA LYS A 100 -5.33 -10.19 2.12
C LYS A 100 -5.33 -11.46 2.96
N VAL A 101 -6.32 -12.31 2.76
CA VAL A 101 -6.44 -13.58 3.49
C VAL A 101 -6.46 -14.74 2.49
N LYS A 102 -5.54 -15.67 2.68
CA LYS A 102 -5.50 -16.92 1.93
C LYS A 102 -6.17 -18.00 2.76
N MET A 103 -7.34 -18.46 2.31
CA MET A 103 -8.07 -19.55 2.96
C MET A 103 -7.58 -20.87 2.39
N THR A 104 -7.06 -21.74 3.25
CA THR A 104 -6.53 -23.06 2.86
C THR A 104 -7.31 -24.17 3.53
N ILE A 105 -7.87 -25.07 2.73
CA ILE A 105 -8.52 -26.29 3.19
C ILE A 105 -7.57 -27.44 2.90
N ARG A 106 -7.13 -28.14 3.95
CA ARG A 106 -6.25 -29.30 3.81
C ARG A 106 -7.03 -30.59 3.92
N PHE A 107 -6.96 -31.41 2.91
CA PHE A 107 -7.59 -32.74 2.88
C PHE A 107 -6.60 -33.79 3.33
N ARG A 108 -7.05 -34.67 4.22
CA ARG A 108 -6.33 -35.89 4.54
C ARG A 108 -6.79 -37.03 3.59
N GLY A 109 -6.05 -38.13 3.51
CA GLY A 109 -6.23 -39.18 2.51
C GLY A 109 -7.68 -39.57 2.20
N ARG A 110 -8.52 -39.79 3.21
CA ARG A 110 -9.93 -40.17 3.02
C ARG A 110 -10.81 -39.00 2.63
N GLU A 111 -10.41 -37.77 2.99
CA GLU A 111 -11.13 -36.53 2.71
C GLU A 111 -10.99 -36.07 1.25
N MET A 112 -9.99 -36.57 0.54
CA MET A 112 -9.79 -36.28 -0.87
C MET A 112 -10.95 -36.71 -1.76
N ALA A 113 -11.72 -37.72 -1.35
CA ALA A 113 -12.93 -38.13 -2.05
C ALA A 113 -14.11 -37.15 -1.83
N HIS A 114 -13.99 -36.23 -0.87
CA HIS A 114 -15.02 -35.28 -0.48
C HIS A 114 -14.57 -33.85 -0.61
N GLN A 115 -13.98 -33.48 -1.77
CA GLN A 115 -13.53 -32.11 -2.06
C GLN A 115 -14.69 -31.11 -2.08
N ASP A 116 -15.91 -31.57 -2.34
CA ASP A 116 -17.13 -30.78 -2.29
C ASP A 116 -17.39 -30.19 -0.90
N LEU A 117 -17.02 -30.87 0.18
CA LEU A 117 -17.14 -30.36 1.55
C LEU A 117 -16.21 -29.16 1.77
N GLY A 118 -14.98 -29.24 1.26
CA GLY A 118 -14.03 -28.13 1.33
C GLY A 118 -14.51 -26.92 0.52
N LEU A 119 -15.02 -27.15 -0.66
CA LEU A 119 -15.59 -26.11 -1.50
C LEU A 119 -16.78 -25.44 -0.80
N ALA A 120 -17.65 -26.21 -0.16
CA ALA A 120 -18.78 -25.68 0.59
C ALA A 120 -18.35 -24.75 1.73
N VAL A 121 -17.28 -25.11 2.45
CA VAL A 121 -16.70 -24.24 3.50
C VAL A 121 -16.20 -22.93 2.91
N LEU A 122 -15.45 -22.99 1.81
CA LEU A 122 -14.94 -21.78 1.15
C LEU A 122 -16.07 -20.90 0.60
N GLU A 123 -17.12 -21.47 0.06
CA GLU A 123 -18.29 -20.72 -0.40
C GLU A 123 -19.04 -20.07 0.76
N ARG A 124 -19.12 -20.73 1.90
CA ARG A 124 -19.68 -20.15 3.13
C ARG A 124 -18.87 -18.95 3.59
N VAL A 125 -17.54 -19.05 3.57
CA VAL A 125 -16.63 -17.93 3.89
C VAL A 125 -16.86 -16.78 2.92
N LYS A 126 -16.94 -17.07 1.63
CA LYS A 126 -17.19 -16.06 0.60
C LYS A 126 -18.50 -15.31 0.85
N ALA A 127 -19.57 -16.03 1.16
CA ALA A 127 -20.88 -15.44 1.41
C ALA A 127 -20.88 -14.55 2.66
N GLU A 128 -20.26 -14.99 3.74
CA GLU A 128 -20.15 -14.20 4.97
C GLU A 128 -19.29 -12.95 4.82
N MET A 129 -18.27 -13.00 3.98
CA MET A 129 -17.34 -11.90 3.78
C MET A 129 -17.66 -11.01 2.58
N ASP A 130 -18.76 -11.26 1.88
CA ASP A 130 -19.11 -10.57 0.63
C ASP A 130 -19.15 -9.05 0.76
N GLU A 131 -19.65 -8.54 1.89
CA GLU A 131 -19.71 -7.08 2.13
C GLU A 131 -18.36 -6.46 2.44
N LEU A 132 -17.45 -7.21 3.05
CA LEU A 132 -16.16 -6.72 3.54
C LEU A 132 -15.00 -7.05 2.61
N ALA A 133 -15.12 -8.09 1.81
CA ALA A 133 -14.04 -8.61 0.99
C ALA A 133 -14.54 -9.08 -0.37
N LYS A 134 -13.63 -9.12 -1.33
CA LYS A 134 -13.87 -9.71 -2.66
C LYS A 134 -12.97 -10.93 -2.85
N VAL A 135 -13.40 -11.87 -3.66
CA VAL A 135 -12.59 -13.03 -4.03
C VAL A 135 -11.58 -12.58 -5.09
N GLU A 136 -10.31 -12.56 -4.73
CA GLU A 136 -9.22 -12.25 -5.66
C GLU A 136 -8.83 -13.49 -6.47
N GLN A 137 -8.83 -14.65 -5.81
CA GLN A 137 -8.59 -15.94 -6.44
C GLN A 137 -9.71 -16.90 -6.02
N PHE A 138 -10.44 -17.45 -7.00
CA PHE A 138 -11.47 -18.46 -6.76
C PHE A 138 -10.87 -19.76 -6.22
N PRO A 139 -11.68 -20.59 -5.54
CA PRO A 139 -11.19 -21.86 -4.98
C PRO A 139 -10.47 -22.69 -6.03
N LYS A 140 -9.24 -23.10 -5.72
CA LYS A 140 -8.38 -23.89 -6.58
C LYS A 140 -7.80 -25.05 -5.80
N THR A 141 -7.86 -26.25 -6.37
CA THR A 141 -7.28 -27.45 -5.75
C THR A 141 -5.83 -27.60 -6.20
N GLU A 142 -4.92 -27.71 -5.25
CA GLU A 142 -3.50 -27.98 -5.48
C GLU A 142 -3.06 -29.14 -4.59
N GLY A 143 -2.80 -30.31 -5.19
CA GLY A 143 -2.45 -31.51 -4.42
C GLY A 143 -3.54 -31.88 -3.43
N ARG A 144 -3.23 -31.88 -2.14
CA ARG A 144 -4.17 -32.19 -1.06
C ARG A 144 -4.77 -30.96 -0.38
N MET A 145 -4.68 -29.81 -1.05
CA MET A 145 -5.16 -28.54 -0.51
C MET A 145 -6.06 -27.82 -1.52
N MET A 146 -7.02 -27.10 -0.98
CA MET A 146 -7.86 -26.19 -1.76
C MET A 146 -7.66 -24.78 -1.19
N THR A 147 -7.37 -23.83 -2.05
CA THR A 147 -7.05 -22.46 -1.63
C THR A 147 -7.96 -21.43 -2.29
N MET A 148 -8.29 -20.39 -1.54
CA MET A 148 -9.03 -19.23 -2.02
C MET A 148 -8.42 -17.98 -1.41
N VAL A 149 -8.27 -16.91 -2.20
CA VAL A 149 -7.71 -15.64 -1.71
C VAL A 149 -8.81 -14.57 -1.66
N LEU A 150 -8.94 -13.95 -0.50
CA LEU A 150 -9.82 -12.81 -0.28
C LEU A 150 -8.99 -11.53 -0.14
N ALA A 151 -9.49 -10.44 -0.72
CA ALA A 151 -8.89 -9.12 -0.61
C ALA A 151 -9.91 -8.14 -0.02
N PRO A 152 -9.50 -7.12 0.76
CA PRO A 152 -10.39 -6.07 1.23
C PRO A 152 -11.05 -5.33 0.07
N ARG A 153 -12.32 -4.98 0.24
CA ARG A 153 -13.02 -4.13 -0.74
C ARG A 153 -12.58 -2.68 -0.63
#